data_c9972bd56f9cb1694a3250e53b3bc2d4
#
_entry.id   c9972bd56f9cb1694a3250e53b3bc2d4
#
_cell.length_a   1.000
_cell.length_b   1.000
_cell.length_c   1.000
_cell.angle_alpha   90.00
_cell.angle_beta   90.00
_cell.angle_gamma   90.00
#
_symmetry.space_group_name_H-M   'P 1'
#
loop_
_entity.id
_entity.type
_entity.pdbx_description
1 polymer ?
#
loop_
_entity_poly.entity_id
_entity_poly.type
_entity_poly.pdbx_seq_one_letter_code
_entity_poly.pdbx_strand_id
1 'polypeptide(L)'
;MRCGYFLFSIVVGISTSVFAQKPAWQPASGRTTLPVWPAAAPGAPANSAPEVDATTAKDNLIAGKPIIRLGNVSVPTLTLYPPKGKSTGAAVVVFPGGSYRILAIDLEGTEVCDWLNSAGITCVLLKYRVPDSGPYPRSAAALQDAQRTLGIVRAHAAEWHIDPHRIGVLGFSAGAHLAAALSTHFDQRLYDPIDAADELSCRPDFAVIVYPGYLAIAEENFAPNSAIHVTENTPPSFIVQAEDDPVHVENATVYFLALKNAKIPAELHIYAQGGHGYGLRRTALPVTAWPGLVETWLRTMQVLSVSTR
;
A
#
# COMPACT_ATOMS: atom_id res chain seq x y z
N MET A 1 -46.91 -44.86 -53.31
CA MET A 1 -45.91 -44.93 -52.26
C MET A 1 -45.31 -43.53 -52.06
N ARG A 2 -45.62 -42.83 -50.98
CA ARG A 2 -45.06 -41.49 -50.65
C ARG A 2 -44.14 -41.73 -49.43
N CYS A 3 -42.80 -41.56 -49.65
CA CYS A 3 -41.81 -41.65 -48.59
C CYS A 3 -41.70 -40.28 -47.93
N GLY A 4 -42.06 -40.18 -46.67
CA GLY A 4 -41.89 -38.98 -45.85
C GLY A 4 -40.53 -39.00 -45.15
N TYR A 5 -39.70 -37.97 -45.41
CA TYR A 5 -38.42 -37.76 -44.67
C TYR A 5 -38.72 -36.94 -43.39
N PHE A 6 -38.48 -37.54 -42.24
CA PHE A 6 -38.42 -36.82 -40.96
C PHE A 6 -37.06 -36.19 -40.78
N LEU A 7 -36.97 -34.86 -40.76
CA LEU A 7 -35.79 -34.12 -40.33
C LEU A 7 -35.79 -34.05 -38.78
N PHE A 8 -34.81 -34.68 -38.15
CA PHE A 8 -34.52 -34.47 -36.73
C PHE A 8 -33.62 -33.25 -36.59
N SER A 9 -34.14 -32.17 -36.04
CA SER A 9 -33.33 -31.00 -35.65
C SER A 9 -32.70 -31.24 -34.29
N ILE A 10 -31.36 -31.40 -34.25
CA ILE A 10 -30.61 -31.49 -33.01
C ILE A 10 -30.34 -30.04 -32.54
N VAL A 11 -31.01 -29.64 -31.45
CA VAL A 11 -30.72 -28.40 -30.73
C VAL A 11 -29.53 -28.62 -29.83
N VAL A 12 -28.35 -28.15 -30.22
CA VAL A 12 -27.17 -28.13 -29.37
C VAL A 12 -27.29 -26.97 -28.40
N GLY A 13 -27.67 -27.26 -27.17
CA GLY A 13 -27.66 -26.30 -26.07
C GLY A 13 -26.23 -25.92 -25.68
N ILE A 14 -25.76 -24.73 -26.02
CA ILE A 14 -24.50 -24.19 -25.54
C ILE A 14 -24.72 -23.77 -24.08
N SER A 15 -24.31 -24.59 -23.12
CA SER A 15 -24.25 -24.21 -21.72
C SER A 15 -23.07 -23.25 -21.52
N THR A 16 -23.32 -21.96 -21.49
CA THR A 16 -22.36 -20.97 -21.02
C THR A 16 -22.21 -21.14 -19.51
N SER A 17 -21.12 -21.73 -19.06
CA SER A 17 -20.74 -21.74 -17.65
C SER A 17 -20.41 -20.32 -17.25
N VAL A 18 -21.34 -19.64 -16.59
CA VAL A 18 -21.09 -18.38 -15.89
C VAL A 18 -20.22 -18.75 -14.68
N PHE A 19 -18.91 -18.56 -14.80
CA PHE A 19 -18.05 -18.60 -13.62
C PHE A 19 -18.49 -17.50 -12.68
N ALA A 20 -19.01 -17.85 -11.52
CA ALA A 20 -19.34 -16.91 -10.48
C ALA A 20 -18.07 -16.13 -10.10
N GLN A 21 -18.10 -14.82 -10.30
CA GLN A 21 -17.00 -13.95 -9.94
C GLN A 21 -16.82 -14.03 -8.41
N LYS A 22 -15.57 -14.22 -7.95
CA LYS A 22 -15.27 -14.19 -6.52
C LYS A 22 -15.72 -12.86 -5.92
N PRO A 23 -16.36 -12.89 -4.74
CA PRO A 23 -16.71 -11.63 -4.07
C PRO A 23 -15.44 -10.82 -3.80
N ALA A 24 -15.53 -9.50 -4.01
CA ALA A 24 -14.42 -8.61 -3.68
C ALA A 24 -14.10 -8.69 -2.19
N TRP A 25 -12.81 -8.52 -1.87
CA TRP A 25 -12.37 -8.45 -0.49
C TRP A 25 -13.08 -7.33 0.27
N GLN A 26 -13.48 -7.62 1.50
CA GLN A 26 -14.03 -6.65 2.44
C GLN A 26 -13.30 -6.76 3.78
N PRO A 27 -13.16 -5.67 4.55
CA PRO A 27 -12.67 -5.73 5.91
C PRO A 27 -13.51 -6.69 6.76
N ALA A 28 -12.89 -7.35 7.74
CA ALA A 28 -13.63 -8.18 8.69
C ALA A 28 -14.73 -7.37 9.40
N SER A 29 -15.87 -8.00 9.66
CA SER A 29 -17.01 -7.36 10.35
C SER A 29 -16.58 -6.75 11.69
N GLY A 30 -17.17 -5.60 12.04
CA GLY A 30 -16.86 -4.88 13.27
C GLY A 30 -15.61 -4.00 13.23
N ARG A 31 -14.93 -3.89 12.09
CA ARG A 31 -13.86 -2.91 11.90
C ARG A 31 -14.43 -1.53 11.56
N THR A 32 -13.86 -0.48 12.14
CA THR A 32 -14.15 0.90 11.74
C THR A 32 -13.58 1.12 10.35
N THR A 33 -14.45 1.39 9.39
CA THR A 33 -14.07 1.68 8.00
C THR A 33 -14.74 2.98 7.59
N LEU A 34 -13.95 3.94 7.12
CA LEU A 34 -14.41 5.24 6.66
C LEU A 34 -14.13 5.40 5.17
N PRO A 35 -15.03 6.02 4.40
CA PRO A 35 -14.69 6.50 3.07
C PRO A 35 -13.62 7.60 3.18
N VAL A 36 -12.65 7.61 2.27
CA VAL A 36 -11.64 8.69 2.21
C VAL A 36 -12.30 10.01 1.78
N TRP A 37 -13.28 9.94 0.92
CA TRP A 37 -14.00 11.10 0.37
C TRP A 37 -15.45 11.08 0.83
N PRO A 38 -16.01 12.22 1.27
CA PRO A 38 -17.42 12.30 1.70
C PRO A 38 -18.41 12.19 0.53
N ALA A 39 -17.91 12.39 -0.70
CA ALA A 39 -18.63 12.26 -1.95
C ALA A 39 -17.75 11.51 -2.97
N ALA A 40 -18.00 11.69 -4.26
CA ALA A 40 -17.12 11.15 -5.31
C ALA A 40 -15.68 11.68 -5.14
N ALA A 41 -14.70 10.80 -5.27
CA ALA A 41 -13.30 11.18 -5.21
C ALA A 41 -12.94 12.13 -6.39
N PRO A 42 -11.99 13.06 -6.22
CA PRO A 42 -11.57 13.94 -7.31
C PRO A 42 -11.12 13.14 -8.53
N GLY A 43 -11.67 13.49 -9.72
CA GLY A 43 -11.36 12.79 -10.97
C GLY A 43 -11.93 11.36 -11.09
N ALA A 44 -12.80 10.94 -10.18
CA ALA A 44 -13.44 9.63 -10.28
C ALA A 44 -14.31 9.53 -11.55
N PRO A 45 -14.21 8.44 -12.33
CA PRO A 45 -15.08 8.25 -13.49
C PRO A 45 -16.54 8.07 -13.05
N ALA A 46 -17.49 8.58 -13.86
CA ALA A 46 -18.91 8.51 -13.57
C ALA A 46 -19.44 7.06 -13.48
N ASN A 47 -18.83 6.15 -14.23
CA ASN A 47 -19.16 4.72 -14.25
C ASN A 47 -17.87 3.91 -13.99
N SER A 48 -17.79 3.28 -12.84
CA SER A 48 -16.67 2.40 -12.47
C SER A 48 -17.14 0.94 -12.48
N ALA A 49 -16.28 0.03 -12.95
CA ALA A 49 -16.52 -1.39 -12.78
C ALA A 49 -16.53 -1.73 -11.28
N PRO A 50 -17.32 -2.73 -10.85
CA PRO A 50 -17.34 -3.17 -9.45
C PRO A 50 -15.97 -3.69 -9.02
N GLU A 51 -15.65 -3.52 -7.73
CA GLU A 51 -14.46 -4.13 -7.13
C GLU A 51 -14.48 -5.65 -7.35
N VAL A 52 -13.30 -6.23 -7.56
CA VAL A 52 -13.14 -7.65 -7.87
C VAL A 52 -11.91 -8.22 -7.20
N ASP A 53 -11.99 -9.49 -6.75
CA ASP A 53 -10.80 -10.30 -6.51
C ASP A 53 -10.30 -10.86 -7.85
N ALA A 54 -9.26 -10.21 -8.40
CA ALA A 54 -8.65 -10.59 -9.66
C ALA A 54 -7.66 -11.77 -9.54
N THR A 55 -7.58 -12.43 -8.38
CA THR A 55 -6.69 -13.58 -8.14
C THR A 55 -7.09 -14.78 -8.98
N THR A 56 -6.12 -15.37 -9.65
CA THR A 56 -6.29 -16.55 -10.50
C THR A 56 -5.47 -17.74 -10.00
N ALA A 57 -5.80 -18.95 -10.45
CA ALA A 57 -5.02 -20.15 -10.14
C ALA A 57 -3.62 -20.17 -10.79
N LYS A 58 -3.35 -19.23 -11.71
CA LYS A 58 -2.05 -19.09 -12.39
C LYS A 58 -1.08 -18.17 -11.68
N ASP A 59 -1.58 -17.42 -10.67
CA ASP A 59 -0.76 -16.49 -9.91
C ASP A 59 0.22 -17.22 -8.99
N ASN A 60 1.41 -16.67 -8.88
CA ASN A 60 2.44 -17.20 -8.00
C ASN A 60 1.98 -17.18 -6.54
N LEU A 61 2.33 -18.26 -5.84
CA LEU A 61 2.15 -18.34 -4.39
C LEU A 61 3.35 -17.67 -3.69
N ILE A 62 3.07 -16.94 -2.62
CA ILE A 62 4.12 -16.39 -1.74
C ILE A 62 4.15 -17.23 -0.47
N ALA A 63 5.31 -17.82 -0.19
CA ALA A 63 5.49 -18.80 0.90
C ALA A 63 4.38 -19.89 0.89
N GLY A 64 4.04 -20.40 -0.30
CA GLY A 64 3.03 -21.46 -0.49
C GLY A 64 1.57 -21.02 -0.36
N LYS A 65 1.29 -19.71 -0.21
CA LYS A 65 -0.08 -19.18 -0.05
C LYS A 65 -0.47 -18.22 -1.19
N PRO A 66 -1.73 -18.22 -1.64
CA PRO A 66 -2.21 -17.24 -2.61
C PRO A 66 -2.22 -15.83 -2.00
N ILE A 67 -2.38 -14.84 -2.88
CA ILE A 67 -2.53 -13.43 -2.52
C ILE A 67 -3.89 -12.95 -3.04
N ILE A 68 -4.60 -12.13 -2.29
CA ILE A 68 -5.82 -11.46 -2.76
C ILE A 68 -5.42 -10.23 -3.56
N ARG A 69 -5.75 -10.22 -4.86
CA ARG A 69 -5.51 -9.11 -5.79
C ARG A 69 -6.77 -8.29 -5.99
N LEU A 70 -6.99 -7.30 -5.13
CA LEU A 70 -8.18 -6.45 -5.20
C LEU A 70 -8.03 -5.44 -6.34
N GLY A 71 -8.92 -5.51 -7.33
CA GLY A 71 -8.97 -4.59 -8.47
C GLY A 71 -10.23 -3.73 -8.49
N ASN A 72 -10.24 -2.74 -9.39
CA ASN A 72 -11.36 -1.83 -9.64
C ASN A 72 -11.82 -1.03 -8.41
N VAL A 73 -10.89 -0.61 -7.57
CA VAL A 73 -11.19 0.25 -6.42
C VAL A 73 -11.44 1.68 -6.90
N SER A 74 -12.69 2.08 -6.98
CA SER A 74 -13.12 3.45 -7.34
C SER A 74 -13.54 4.28 -6.13
N VAL A 75 -13.92 3.60 -5.03
CA VAL A 75 -14.28 4.22 -3.76
C VAL A 75 -13.20 3.87 -2.72
N PRO A 76 -12.22 4.75 -2.53
CA PRO A 76 -11.15 4.50 -1.56
C PRO A 76 -11.69 4.58 -0.14
N THR A 77 -11.21 3.66 0.70
CA THR A 77 -11.56 3.58 2.13
C THR A 77 -10.33 3.39 2.99
N LEU A 78 -10.38 3.90 4.21
CA LEU A 78 -9.43 3.54 5.25
C LEU A 78 -10.11 2.62 6.27
N THR A 79 -9.40 1.60 6.73
CA THR A 79 -9.88 0.67 7.77
C THR A 79 -8.94 0.69 8.95
N LEU A 80 -9.49 0.92 10.15
CA LEU A 80 -8.75 0.98 11.40
C LEU A 80 -8.57 -0.41 12.03
N TYR A 81 -7.34 -0.73 12.38
CA TYR A 81 -6.93 -1.93 13.10
C TYR A 81 -6.20 -1.51 14.38
N PRO A 82 -6.90 -1.32 15.50
CA PRO A 82 -6.27 -0.96 16.77
C PRO A 82 -5.48 -2.14 17.32
N PRO A 83 -4.43 -1.91 18.14
CA PRO A 83 -3.67 -2.97 18.78
C PRO A 83 -4.53 -3.79 19.73
N LYS A 84 -4.26 -5.09 19.83
CA LYS A 84 -5.00 -6.03 20.71
C LYS A 84 -4.57 -5.94 22.18
N GLY A 85 -3.55 -5.16 22.51
CA GLY A 85 -2.98 -5.01 23.84
C GLY A 85 -2.67 -3.56 24.17
N LYS A 86 -1.57 -3.33 24.89
CA LYS A 86 -1.14 -1.97 25.23
C LYS A 86 -0.77 -1.20 23.96
N SER A 87 -1.47 -0.08 23.73
CA SER A 87 -1.13 0.84 22.65
C SER A 87 0.15 1.62 22.97
N THR A 88 0.99 1.81 21.95
CA THR A 88 2.15 2.71 22.02
C THR A 88 1.77 4.17 21.74
N GLY A 89 0.57 4.41 21.23
CA GLY A 89 0.13 5.69 20.67
C GLY A 89 0.63 5.95 19.26
N ALA A 90 1.53 5.12 18.71
CA ALA A 90 1.95 5.25 17.31
C ALA A 90 0.92 4.68 16.35
N ALA A 91 0.85 5.24 15.14
CA ALA A 91 0.05 4.72 14.04
C ALA A 91 0.85 4.61 12.75
N VAL A 92 0.46 3.67 11.90
CA VAL A 92 1.04 3.49 10.56
C VAL A 92 -0.08 3.35 9.55
N VAL A 93 -0.08 4.21 8.54
CA VAL A 93 -0.95 4.07 7.37
C VAL A 93 -0.25 3.16 6.36
N VAL A 94 -0.91 2.06 5.98
CA VAL A 94 -0.35 1.00 5.14
C VAL A 94 -0.87 1.14 3.72
N PHE A 95 0.05 1.12 2.76
CA PHE A 95 -0.19 1.19 1.32
C PHE A 95 0.23 -0.12 0.65
N PRO A 96 -0.71 -1.04 0.33
CA PRO A 96 -0.38 -2.24 -0.42
C PRO A 96 0.19 -1.92 -1.81
N GLY A 97 1.04 -2.81 -2.33
CA GLY A 97 1.51 -2.74 -3.71
C GLY A 97 0.53 -3.35 -4.70
N GLY A 98 0.97 -3.48 -5.95
CA GLY A 98 0.19 -4.03 -7.05
C GLY A 98 0.28 -3.19 -8.33
N SER A 99 1.40 -2.51 -8.53
CA SER A 99 1.74 -1.75 -9.76
C SER A 99 0.70 -0.68 -10.12
N TYR A 100 -0.03 -0.13 -9.16
CA TYR A 100 -1.17 0.76 -9.37
C TYR A 100 -2.30 0.15 -10.22
N ARG A 101 -2.35 -1.17 -10.36
CA ARG A 101 -3.38 -1.91 -11.10
C ARG A 101 -4.33 -2.66 -10.21
N ILE A 102 -3.81 -3.21 -9.13
CA ILE A 102 -4.53 -3.92 -8.07
C ILE A 102 -3.91 -3.56 -6.71
N LEU A 103 -4.51 -4.07 -5.64
CA LEU A 103 -3.93 -4.03 -4.30
C LEU A 103 -3.71 -5.47 -3.81
N ALA A 104 -2.48 -5.81 -3.38
CA ALA A 104 -2.16 -7.06 -2.69
C ALA A 104 -2.67 -6.99 -1.24
N ILE A 105 -4.00 -6.92 -1.08
CA ILE A 105 -4.70 -6.40 0.09
C ILE A 105 -4.51 -7.24 1.35
N ASP A 106 -4.25 -8.54 1.23
CA ASP A 106 -3.94 -9.43 2.36
C ASP A 106 -2.44 -9.42 2.69
N LEU A 107 -1.58 -9.80 1.75
CA LEU A 107 -0.14 -9.92 1.93
C LEU A 107 0.52 -8.62 2.43
N GLU A 108 0.17 -7.50 1.79
CA GLU A 108 0.77 -6.19 2.00
C GLU A 108 -0.18 -5.22 2.73
N GLY A 109 -1.29 -5.74 3.23
CA GLY A 109 -2.32 -5.00 3.95
C GLY A 109 -2.67 -5.65 5.28
N THR A 110 -3.61 -6.61 5.30
CA THR A 110 -4.11 -7.16 6.58
C THR A 110 -3.06 -7.93 7.37
N GLU A 111 -2.15 -8.67 6.71
CA GLU A 111 -1.05 -9.36 7.39
C GLU A 111 -0.09 -8.35 8.05
N VAL A 112 0.11 -7.19 7.40
CA VAL A 112 0.91 -6.08 7.94
C VAL A 112 0.23 -5.46 9.17
N CYS A 113 -1.09 -5.24 9.10
CA CYS A 113 -1.84 -4.73 10.22
C CYS A 113 -1.80 -5.68 11.44
N ASP A 114 -1.84 -6.99 11.21
CA ASP A 114 -1.71 -7.98 12.30
C ASP A 114 -0.33 -7.90 12.98
N TRP A 115 0.74 -7.71 12.22
CA TRP A 115 2.08 -7.50 12.77
C TRP A 115 2.19 -6.19 13.54
N LEU A 116 1.76 -5.06 12.97
CA LEU A 116 1.79 -3.75 13.62
C LEU A 116 1.00 -3.78 14.93
N ASN A 117 -0.17 -4.43 14.94
CA ASN A 117 -0.98 -4.59 16.15
C ASN A 117 -0.26 -5.40 17.22
N SER A 118 0.53 -6.42 16.85
CA SER A 118 1.33 -7.20 17.81
C SER A 118 2.45 -6.37 18.45
N ALA A 119 2.95 -5.35 17.72
CA ALA A 119 3.92 -4.38 18.20
C ALA A 119 3.27 -3.21 18.98
N GLY A 120 1.95 -3.22 19.18
CA GLY A 120 1.22 -2.16 19.88
C GLY A 120 0.99 -0.90 19.04
N ILE A 121 1.13 -0.97 17.73
CA ILE A 121 0.94 0.13 16.77
C ILE A 121 -0.46 0.03 16.16
N THR A 122 -1.18 1.14 16.10
CA THR A 122 -2.43 1.22 15.34
C THR A 122 -2.13 1.16 13.84
N CYS A 123 -2.73 0.19 13.14
CA CYS A 123 -2.64 0.13 11.69
C CYS A 123 -3.88 0.78 11.05
N VAL A 124 -3.67 1.59 10.03
CA VAL A 124 -4.71 2.13 9.16
C VAL A 124 -4.45 1.63 7.75
N LEU A 125 -5.26 0.67 7.28
CA LEU A 125 -5.12 0.13 5.93
C LEU A 125 -5.85 1.02 4.93
N LEU A 126 -5.11 1.61 4.00
CA LEU A 126 -5.67 2.38 2.91
C LEU A 126 -5.92 1.50 1.68
N LYS A 127 -7.20 1.35 1.34
CA LYS A 127 -7.65 0.82 0.05
C LYS A 127 -7.75 2.02 -0.92
N TYR A 128 -6.63 2.36 -1.58
CA TYR A 128 -6.57 3.49 -2.50
C TYR A 128 -7.04 3.11 -3.91
N ARG A 129 -7.35 4.10 -4.74
CA ARG A 129 -7.91 3.91 -6.11
C ARG A 129 -6.96 3.18 -7.03
N VAL A 130 -7.46 2.10 -7.64
CA VAL A 130 -6.82 1.31 -8.71
C VAL A 130 -7.90 0.74 -9.64
N PRO A 131 -7.65 0.47 -10.96
CA PRO A 131 -6.39 0.76 -11.64
C PRO A 131 -6.21 2.26 -11.87
N ASP A 132 -4.94 2.65 -11.96
CA ASP A 132 -4.54 4.00 -12.27
C ASP A 132 -3.66 4.02 -13.54
N SER A 133 -3.51 5.18 -14.18
CA SER A 133 -2.66 5.36 -15.35
C SER A 133 -1.16 5.20 -15.07
N GLY A 134 -0.78 5.10 -13.81
CA GLY A 134 0.57 4.87 -13.33
C GLY A 134 0.91 5.68 -12.09
N PRO A 135 2.20 5.65 -11.67
CA PRO A 135 2.65 6.41 -10.53
C PRO A 135 2.56 7.93 -10.79
N TYR A 136 2.54 8.71 -9.71
CA TYR A 136 2.70 10.16 -9.82
C TYR A 136 4.00 10.50 -10.60
N PRO A 137 4.01 11.45 -11.53
CA PRO A 137 2.95 12.43 -11.81
C PRO A 137 1.96 12.03 -12.90
N ARG A 138 2.00 10.80 -13.47
CA ARG A 138 1.05 10.37 -14.51
C ARG A 138 -0.39 10.35 -14.01
N SER A 139 -0.56 10.03 -12.72
CA SER A 139 -1.83 10.15 -12.03
C SER A 139 -1.62 10.69 -10.62
N ALA A 140 -2.58 11.49 -10.17
CA ALA A 140 -2.63 12.03 -8.82
C ALA A 140 -3.55 11.22 -7.89
N ALA A 141 -4.37 10.29 -8.41
CA ALA A 141 -5.47 9.71 -7.67
C ALA A 141 -5.04 9.01 -6.37
N ALA A 142 -4.06 8.10 -6.44
CA ALA A 142 -3.57 7.40 -5.25
C ALA A 142 -2.91 8.36 -4.25
N LEU A 143 -2.16 9.36 -4.74
CA LEU A 143 -1.51 10.34 -3.86
C LEU A 143 -2.52 11.27 -3.19
N GLN A 144 -3.58 11.69 -3.88
CA GLN A 144 -4.71 12.41 -3.27
C GLN A 144 -5.34 11.60 -2.13
N ASP A 145 -5.60 10.29 -2.37
CA ASP A 145 -6.16 9.40 -1.36
C ASP A 145 -5.24 9.28 -0.14
N ALA A 146 -3.93 9.17 -0.36
CA ALA A 146 -2.93 9.08 0.71
C ALA A 146 -2.82 10.39 1.50
N GLN A 147 -2.74 11.55 0.84
CA GLN A 147 -2.71 12.86 1.48
C GLN A 147 -3.93 13.08 2.37
N ARG A 148 -5.13 12.78 1.85
CA ARG A 148 -6.36 12.94 2.62
C ARG A 148 -6.45 11.96 3.78
N THR A 149 -6.02 10.71 3.58
CA THR A 149 -6.01 9.71 4.65
C THR A 149 -5.16 10.17 5.84
N LEU A 150 -3.97 10.73 5.61
CA LEU A 150 -3.13 11.26 6.72
C LEU A 150 -3.83 12.40 7.47
N GLY A 151 -4.51 13.30 6.77
CA GLY A 151 -5.34 14.35 7.38
C GLY A 151 -6.45 13.77 8.26
N ILE A 152 -7.21 12.78 7.74
CA ILE A 152 -8.27 12.11 8.50
C ILE A 152 -7.72 11.39 9.73
N VAL A 153 -6.62 10.63 9.61
CA VAL A 153 -6.00 9.93 10.75
C VAL A 153 -5.58 10.94 11.82
N ARG A 154 -5.00 12.06 11.43
CA ARG A 154 -4.57 13.11 12.35
C ARG A 154 -5.75 13.84 13.00
N ALA A 155 -6.86 14.03 12.29
CA ALA A 155 -8.08 14.60 12.81
C ALA A 155 -8.75 13.68 13.87
N HIS A 156 -8.69 12.38 13.67
CA HIS A 156 -9.24 11.39 14.61
C HIS A 156 -8.23 10.88 15.65
N ALA A 157 -7.04 11.48 15.75
CA ALA A 157 -5.96 10.95 16.57
C ALA A 157 -6.37 10.79 18.05
N ALA A 158 -7.07 11.78 18.63
CA ALA A 158 -7.54 11.71 20.01
C ALA A 158 -8.59 10.59 20.21
N GLU A 159 -9.56 10.46 19.31
CA GLU A 159 -10.60 9.43 19.34
C GLU A 159 -10.01 8.02 19.23
N TRP A 160 -8.99 7.85 18.40
CA TRP A 160 -8.34 6.55 18.14
C TRP A 160 -7.15 6.27 19.06
N HIS A 161 -6.92 7.11 20.07
CA HIS A 161 -5.80 7.01 21.01
C HIS A 161 -4.43 6.99 20.31
N ILE A 162 -4.28 7.82 19.30
CA ILE A 162 -3.06 8.02 18.51
C ILE A 162 -2.42 9.35 18.94
N ASP A 163 -1.09 9.35 19.05
CA ASP A 163 -0.31 10.58 19.14
C ASP A 163 -0.20 11.22 17.74
N PRO A 164 -0.72 12.43 17.52
CA PRO A 164 -0.71 13.07 16.20
C PRO A 164 0.69 13.38 15.64
N HIS A 165 1.74 13.23 16.47
CA HIS A 165 3.15 13.40 16.09
C HIS A 165 3.89 12.07 15.93
N ARG A 166 3.17 10.93 15.93
CA ARG A 166 3.73 9.59 15.72
C ARG A 166 2.92 8.79 14.70
N ILE A 167 2.59 9.43 13.57
CA ILE A 167 1.84 8.83 12.46
C ILE A 167 2.79 8.64 11.28
N GLY A 168 3.18 7.41 11.02
CA GLY A 168 4.02 7.04 9.88
C GLY A 168 3.25 6.42 8.73
N VAL A 169 3.98 6.15 7.65
CA VAL A 169 3.48 5.39 6.50
C VAL A 169 4.36 4.16 6.26
N LEU A 170 3.75 3.11 5.74
CA LEU A 170 4.44 1.91 5.29
C LEU A 170 3.87 1.48 3.96
N GLY A 171 4.73 1.32 2.97
CA GLY A 171 4.31 0.91 1.64
C GLY A 171 5.17 -0.19 1.04
N PHE A 172 4.58 -0.94 0.12
CA PHE A 172 5.20 -2.06 -0.58
C PHE A 172 5.17 -1.84 -2.09
N SER A 173 6.28 -2.05 -2.79
CA SER A 173 6.33 -1.95 -4.25
C SER A 173 5.77 -0.61 -4.76
N ALA A 174 4.68 -0.59 -5.51
CA ALA A 174 3.97 0.62 -5.90
C ALA A 174 3.45 1.43 -4.69
N GLY A 175 3.05 0.75 -3.61
CA GLY A 175 2.69 1.40 -2.34
C GLY A 175 3.89 2.02 -1.63
N ALA A 176 5.11 1.47 -1.82
CA ALA A 176 6.34 2.09 -1.33
C ALA A 176 6.68 3.37 -2.12
N HIS A 177 6.46 3.35 -3.44
CA HIS A 177 6.50 4.59 -4.23
C HIS A 177 5.48 5.61 -3.71
N LEU A 178 4.24 5.18 -3.43
CA LEU A 178 3.21 6.07 -2.89
C LEU A 178 3.62 6.66 -1.54
N ALA A 179 4.27 5.88 -0.67
CA ALA A 179 4.80 6.36 0.61
C ALA A 179 5.93 7.39 0.40
N ALA A 180 6.84 7.16 -0.55
CA ALA A 180 7.89 8.12 -0.92
C ALA A 180 7.30 9.39 -1.55
N ALA A 181 6.31 9.24 -2.46
CA ALA A 181 5.63 10.37 -3.08
C ALA A 181 4.91 11.24 -2.04
N LEU A 182 4.18 10.64 -1.10
CA LEU A 182 3.55 11.37 -0.01
C LEU A 182 4.60 12.07 0.90
N SER A 183 5.72 11.40 1.17
CA SER A 183 6.83 11.93 1.97
C SER A 183 7.53 13.13 1.34
N THR A 184 7.31 13.38 0.05
CA THR A 184 7.92 14.47 -0.71
C THR A 184 6.93 15.49 -1.30
N HIS A 185 5.61 15.24 -1.15
CA HIS A 185 4.53 16.10 -1.68
C HIS A 185 3.46 16.40 -0.60
N PHE A 186 3.85 16.47 0.65
CA PHE A 186 2.93 16.75 1.76
C PHE A 186 2.61 18.23 1.92
N ASP A 187 3.42 19.13 1.38
CA ASP A 187 3.32 20.58 1.48
C ASP A 187 2.30 21.17 0.50
N GLN A 188 1.96 20.44 -0.56
CA GLN A 188 0.97 20.83 -1.54
C GLN A 188 -0.05 19.69 -1.76
N ARG A 189 -1.30 19.90 -1.34
CA ARG A 189 -2.38 18.96 -1.64
C ARG A 189 -2.71 18.98 -3.13
N LEU A 190 -2.97 17.80 -3.68
CA LEU A 190 -3.34 17.62 -5.10
C LEU A 190 -4.86 17.70 -5.32
N TYR A 191 -5.60 18.27 -4.37
CA TYR A 191 -7.04 18.49 -4.42
C TYR A 191 -7.40 19.70 -3.55
N ASP A 192 -8.56 20.30 -3.79
CA ASP A 192 -9.06 21.39 -2.98
C ASP A 192 -9.51 20.91 -1.59
N PRO A 193 -9.20 21.65 -0.50
CA PRO A 193 -9.64 21.29 0.86
C PRO A 193 -11.16 21.12 0.93
N ILE A 194 -11.61 20.10 1.69
CA ILE A 194 -13.03 19.73 1.80
C ILE A 194 -13.57 20.01 3.19
N ASP A 195 -12.78 19.72 4.23
CA ASP A 195 -13.17 19.82 5.64
C ASP A 195 -11.96 20.05 6.55
N ALA A 196 -12.21 20.10 7.86
CA ALA A 196 -11.17 20.39 8.86
C ALA A 196 -10.01 19.37 8.87
N ALA A 197 -10.17 18.16 8.34
CA ALA A 197 -9.07 17.21 8.23
C ALA A 197 -8.02 17.67 7.21
N ASP A 198 -8.42 18.49 6.23
CA ASP A 198 -7.52 19.02 5.22
C ASP A 198 -6.73 20.26 5.70
N GLU A 199 -7.12 20.87 6.82
CA GLU A 199 -6.34 21.91 7.50
C GLU A 199 -5.14 21.32 8.27
N LEU A 200 -5.15 20.00 8.53
CA LEU A 200 -4.08 19.31 9.24
C LEU A 200 -3.00 18.86 8.27
N SER A 201 -1.76 18.80 8.73
CA SER A 201 -0.63 18.33 7.92
C SER A 201 -0.84 16.89 7.45
N CYS A 202 -0.59 16.64 6.17
CA CYS A 202 -0.53 15.27 5.63
C CYS A 202 0.92 14.73 5.55
N ARG A 203 1.90 15.41 6.18
CA ARG A 203 3.27 14.93 6.28
C ARG A 203 3.33 13.71 7.22
N PRO A 204 3.89 12.58 6.78
CA PRO A 204 4.19 11.47 7.69
C PRO A 204 5.31 11.87 8.68
N ASP A 205 5.27 11.32 9.90
CA ASP A 205 6.34 11.55 10.87
C ASP A 205 7.53 10.64 10.63
N PHE A 206 7.31 9.50 9.96
CA PHE A 206 8.34 8.56 9.47
C PHE A 206 7.78 7.73 8.30
N ALA A 207 8.66 7.10 7.52
CA ALA A 207 8.28 6.24 6.40
C ALA A 207 9.02 4.89 6.42
N VAL A 208 8.33 3.81 6.06
CA VAL A 208 8.88 2.47 5.85
C VAL A 208 8.64 2.08 4.39
N ILE A 209 9.72 1.90 3.65
CA ILE A 209 9.74 1.73 2.20
C ILE A 209 10.25 0.32 1.88
N VAL A 210 9.34 -0.57 1.48
CA VAL A 210 9.64 -2.00 1.30
C VAL A 210 9.62 -2.35 -0.19
N TYR A 211 10.73 -2.84 -0.70
CA TYR A 211 10.98 -3.16 -2.11
C TYR A 211 10.33 -2.18 -3.09
N PRO A 212 10.71 -0.89 -3.04
CA PRO A 212 10.08 0.15 -3.85
C PRO A 212 10.28 -0.09 -5.35
N GLY A 213 9.28 0.31 -6.15
CA GLY A 213 9.44 0.55 -7.59
C GLY A 213 9.34 2.04 -7.89
N TYR A 214 9.58 2.42 -9.14
CA TYR A 214 9.35 3.76 -9.71
C TYR A 214 10.14 4.93 -9.07
N LEU A 215 11.10 4.65 -8.19
CA LEU A 215 11.98 5.68 -7.59
C LEU A 215 13.24 5.92 -8.43
N ALA A 216 13.60 4.93 -9.27
CA ALA A 216 14.65 5.01 -10.29
C ALA A 216 14.04 4.78 -11.68
N ILE A 217 14.58 5.44 -12.70
CA ILE A 217 14.13 5.34 -14.10
C ILE A 217 15.11 4.44 -14.83
N ALA A 218 14.73 3.17 -15.09
CA ALA A 218 15.61 2.17 -15.68
C ALA A 218 16.09 2.58 -17.07
N GLU A 219 15.24 3.19 -17.87
CA GLU A 219 15.54 3.69 -19.21
C GLU A 219 16.56 4.85 -19.22
N GLU A 220 16.76 5.50 -18.06
CA GLU A 220 17.73 6.58 -17.84
C GLU A 220 18.92 6.11 -16.99
N ASN A 221 19.32 4.85 -17.16
CA ASN A 221 20.41 4.24 -16.38
C ASN A 221 20.22 4.39 -14.86
N PHE A 222 18.99 4.13 -14.40
CA PHE A 222 18.58 4.23 -13.01
C PHE A 222 18.75 5.63 -12.39
N ALA A 223 18.61 6.68 -13.19
CA ALA A 223 18.55 8.04 -12.67
C ALA A 223 17.39 8.15 -11.64
N PRO A 224 17.56 8.96 -10.57
CA PRO A 224 16.48 9.22 -9.64
C PRO A 224 15.25 9.79 -10.35
N ASN A 225 14.05 9.30 -10.01
CA ASN A 225 12.81 9.86 -10.52
C ASN A 225 12.64 11.30 -10.00
N SER A 226 12.72 12.29 -10.91
CA SER A 226 12.64 13.71 -10.58
C SER A 226 11.31 14.15 -9.96
N ALA A 227 10.24 13.34 -10.13
CA ALA A 227 8.97 13.58 -9.46
C ALA A 227 9.00 13.26 -7.96
N ILE A 228 10.05 12.60 -7.45
CA ILE A 228 10.21 12.29 -6.02
C ILE A 228 11.35 13.17 -5.48
N HIS A 229 11.01 14.41 -5.19
CA HIS A 229 11.99 15.43 -4.79
C HIS A 229 12.17 15.47 -3.27
N VAL A 230 13.25 14.83 -2.79
CA VAL A 230 13.63 14.84 -1.37
C VAL A 230 14.13 16.21 -0.94
N THR A 231 13.60 16.75 0.15
CA THR A 231 13.98 18.01 0.77
C THR A 231 14.40 17.81 2.23
N GLU A 232 14.87 18.85 2.89
CA GLU A 232 15.18 18.84 4.33
C GLU A 232 13.96 18.54 5.23
N ASN A 233 12.74 18.69 4.70
CA ASN A 233 11.49 18.41 5.40
C ASN A 233 10.94 17.01 5.15
N THR A 234 11.58 16.20 4.28
CA THR A 234 11.21 14.80 4.07
C THR A 234 11.35 14.01 5.37
N PRO A 235 10.42 13.12 5.74
CA PRO A 235 10.51 12.38 7.00
C PRO A 235 11.65 11.36 7.02
N PRO A 236 12.18 10.99 8.20
CA PRO A 236 13.09 9.88 8.37
C PRO A 236 12.52 8.59 7.77
N SER A 237 13.37 7.78 7.14
CA SER A 237 12.92 6.62 6.38
C SER A 237 13.73 5.37 6.64
N PHE A 238 13.03 4.23 6.78
CA PHE A 238 13.59 2.88 6.74
C PHE A 238 13.33 2.27 5.36
N ILE A 239 14.34 1.68 4.75
CA ILE A 239 14.26 1.16 3.38
C ILE A 239 14.79 -0.27 3.38
N VAL A 240 14.10 -1.20 2.69
CA VAL A 240 14.55 -2.59 2.53
C VAL A 240 14.21 -3.13 1.15
N GLN A 241 15.18 -3.81 0.52
CA GLN A 241 14.98 -4.49 -0.77
C GLN A 241 15.96 -5.67 -0.91
N ALA A 242 15.68 -6.59 -1.82
CA ALA A 242 16.60 -7.63 -2.23
C ALA A 242 17.39 -7.20 -3.48
N GLU A 243 18.65 -7.62 -3.62
CA GLU A 243 19.50 -7.33 -4.78
C GLU A 243 18.98 -8.04 -6.03
N ASP A 244 18.46 -9.27 -5.86
CA ASP A 244 17.88 -10.09 -6.92
C ASP A 244 16.43 -9.72 -7.30
N ASP A 245 15.94 -8.56 -6.83
CA ASP A 245 14.60 -8.07 -7.12
C ASP A 245 14.48 -7.64 -8.60
N PRO A 246 13.57 -8.25 -9.40
CA PRO A 246 13.38 -7.86 -10.81
C PRO A 246 12.82 -6.43 -10.99
N VAL A 247 12.35 -5.77 -9.91
CA VAL A 247 11.94 -4.36 -9.91
C VAL A 247 13.13 -3.42 -9.70
N HIS A 248 14.33 -3.96 -9.55
CA HIS A 248 15.63 -3.31 -9.44
C HIS A 248 15.88 -2.61 -8.10
N VAL A 249 16.94 -3.07 -7.43
CA VAL A 249 17.40 -2.56 -6.12
C VAL A 249 17.83 -1.09 -6.16
N GLU A 250 18.11 -0.57 -7.35
CA GLU A 250 18.43 0.83 -7.59
C GLU A 250 17.33 1.78 -7.09
N ASN A 251 16.06 1.35 -7.11
CA ASN A 251 14.97 2.13 -6.53
C ASN A 251 15.23 2.48 -5.06
N ALA A 252 15.67 1.50 -4.26
CA ALA A 252 16.01 1.71 -2.85
C ALA A 252 17.28 2.57 -2.69
N THR A 253 18.31 2.32 -3.50
CA THR A 253 19.61 2.98 -3.36
C THR A 253 19.57 4.45 -3.77
N VAL A 254 18.90 4.81 -4.87
CA VAL A 254 18.80 6.22 -5.29
C VAL A 254 17.99 7.03 -4.28
N TYR A 255 16.91 6.48 -3.73
CA TYR A 255 16.12 7.17 -2.71
C TYR A 255 16.89 7.36 -1.41
N PHE A 256 17.61 6.33 -0.94
CA PHE A 256 18.50 6.44 0.20
C PHE A 256 19.58 7.53 0.00
N LEU A 257 20.22 7.57 -1.17
CA LEU A 257 21.22 8.59 -1.48
C LEU A 257 20.63 10.00 -1.50
N ALA A 258 19.41 10.16 -1.99
CA ALA A 258 18.69 11.44 -1.96
C ALA A 258 18.44 11.89 -0.50
N LEU A 259 17.94 11.00 0.36
CA LEU A 259 17.75 11.27 1.79
C LEU A 259 19.05 11.64 2.48
N LYS A 260 20.12 10.86 2.26
CA LYS A 260 21.45 11.14 2.81
C LYS A 260 21.96 12.52 2.40
N ASN A 261 21.82 12.88 1.12
CA ASN A 261 22.27 14.18 0.60
C ASN A 261 21.47 15.35 1.23
N ALA A 262 20.18 15.14 1.49
CA ALA A 262 19.32 16.07 2.21
C ALA A 262 19.53 16.06 3.74
N LYS A 263 20.44 15.23 4.27
CA LYS A 263 20.74 15.04 5.70
C LYS A 263 19.54 14.49 6.50
N ILE A 264 18.66 13.76 5.85
CA ILE A 264 17.54 13.09 6.50
C ILE A 264 18.01 11.74 7.09
N PRO A 265 17.71 11.43 8.35
CA PRO A 265 18.01 10.12 8.93
C PRO A 265 17.37 9.00 8.11
N ALA A 266 18.17 8.07 7.63
CA ALA A 266 17.68 6.96 6.84
C ALA A 266 18.46 5.68 7.14
N GLU A 267 17.78 4.54 7.14
CA GLU A 267 18.37 3.21 7.28
C GLU A 267 18.04 2.39 6.04
N LEU A 268 19.05 1.75 5.43
CA LEU A 268 18.92 0.93 4.23
C LEU A 268 19.42 -0.48 4.48
N HIS A 269 18.59 -1.47 4.19
CA HIS A 269 18.95 -2.89 4.22
C HIS A 269 18.81 -3.50 2.83
N ILE A 270 19.89 -4.09 2.32
CA ILE A 270 19.89 -4.82 1.05
C ILE A 270 20.28 -6.26 1.34
N TYR A 271 19.43 -7.20 0.93
CA TYR A 271 19.68 -8.63 1.03
C TYR A 271 20.07 -9.18 -0.33
N ALA A 272 21.00 -10.15 -0.35
CA ALA A 272 21.44 -10.75 -1.61
C ALA A 272 20.32 -11.52 -2.33
N GLN A 273 19.34 -12.05 -1.57
CA GLN A 273 18.24 -12.84 -2.10
C GLN A 273 16.93 -12.50 -1.40
N GLY A 274 15.84 -12.51 -2.17
CA GLY A 274 14.49 -12.24 -1.68
C GLY A 274 13.49 -12.11 -2.82
N GLY A 275 13.94 -11.71 -4.00
CA GLY A 275 13.07 -11.35 -5.11
C GLY A 275 12.15 -10.19 -4.78
N HIS A 276 10.95 -10.19 -5.35
CA HIS A 276 9.94 -9.16 -5.17
C HIS A 276 8.66 -9.68 -4.51
N GLY A 277 7.98 -8.87 -3.71
CA GLY A 277 6.66 -9.19 -3.18
C GLY A 277 6.66 -10.25 -2.08
N TYR A 278 7.72 -10.35 -1.27
CA TYR A 278 7.81 -11.33 -0.18
C TYR A 278 6.91 -11.00 1.02
N GLY A 279 6.47 -9.74 1.19
CA GLY A 279 5.63 -9.30 2.32
C GLY A 279 6.26 -9.62 3.67
N LEU A 280 5.43 -10.16 4.58
CA LEU A 280 5.86 -10.62 5.91
C LEU A 280 5.91 -12.15 6.03
N ARG A 281 5.54 -12.90 4.98
CA ARG A 281 5.44 -14.35 5.04
C ARG A 281 6.83 -14.96 5.17
N ARG A 282 7.04 -15.71 6.25
CA ARG A 282 8.33 -16.30 6.60
C ARG A 282 8.74 -17.36 5.58
N THR A 283 10.00 -17.28 5.15
CA THR A 283 10.70 -18.29 4.36
C THR A 283 12.07 -18.58 5.02
N ALA A 284 12.89 -19.43 4.42
CA ALA A 284 14.26 -19.65 4.86
C ALA A 284 15.19 -18.46 4.56
N LEU A 285 14.76 -17.51 3.72
CA LEU A 285 15.59 -16.36 3.32
C LEU A 285 15.63 -15.29 4.42
N PRO A 286 16.83 -14.74 4.73
CA PRO A 286 17.02 -13.71 5.75
C PRO A 286 16.16 -12.46 5.55
N VAL A 287 15.83 -12.10 4.30
CA VAL A 287 15.02 -10.94 3.95
C VAL A 287 13.68 -10.94 4.70
N THR A 288 13.08 -12.09 4.98
CA THR A 288 11.79 -12.17 5.68
C THR A 288 11.87 -11.82 7.17
N ALA A 289 13.06 -11.47 7.69
CA ALA A 289 13.25 -10.97 9.06
C ALA A 289 13.16 -9.42 9.17
N TRP A 290 12.97 -8.71 8.06
CA TRP A 290 12.92 -7.25 8.01
C TRP A 290 11.97 -6.59 9.04
N PRO A 291 10.79 -7.17 9.42
CA PRO A 291 9.91 -6.53 10.38
C PRO A 291 10.58 -6.25 11.74
N GLY A 292 11.45 -7.17 12.21
CA GLY A 292 12.20 -6.99 13.45
C GLY A 292 13.23 -5.84 13.37
N LEU A 293 13.76 -5.57 12.18
CA LEU A 293 14.66 -4.43 11.95
C LEU A 293 13.88 -3.12 12.01
N VAL A 294 12.68 -3.05 11.40
CA VAL A 294 11.79 -1.88 11.52
C VAL A 294 11.45 -1.60 12.98
N GLU A 295 11.07 -2.62 13.76
CA GLU A 295 10.77 -2.41 15.18
C GLU A 295 11.97 -1.86 15.94
N THR A 296 13.18 -2.35 15.64
CA THR A 296 14.42 -1.84 16.24
C THR A 296 14.65 -0.39 15.85
N TRP A 297 14.52 -0.06 14.56
CA TRP A 297 14.64 1.29 14.04
C TRP A 297 13.62 2.24 14.68
N LEU A 298 12.35 1.84 14.80
CA LEU A 298 11.31 2.65 15.43
C LEU A 298 11.60 2.92 16.92
N ARG A 299 12.31 2.01 17.62
CA ARG A 299 12.78 2.27 18.98
C ARG A 299 13.90 3.29 19.00
N THR A 300 14.86 3.23 18.08
CA THR A 300 15.93 4.25 17.97
C THR A 300 15.38 5.62 17.66
N MET A 301 14.30 5.68 16.88
CA MET A 301 13.57 6.92 16.54
C MET A 301 12.60 7.37 17.65
N GLN A 302 12.54 6.68 18.78
CA GLN A 302 11.63 6.95 19.91
C GLN A 302 10.13 6.91 19.53
N VAL A 303 9.78 6.33 18.40
CA VAL A 303 8.39 6.05 17.99
C VAL A 303 7.81 4.94 18.86
N LEU A 304 8.60 3.91 19.17
CA LEU A 304 8.26 2.86 20.12
C LEU A 304 9.06 3.07 21.43
N SER A 305 8.41 2.79 22.55
CA SER A 305 9.08 2.79 23.85
C SER A 305 10.22 1.76 23.87
N VAL A 306 11.36 2.10 24.46
CA VAL A 306 12.43 1.14 24.70
C VAL A 306 11.88 0.10 25.70
N SER A 307 11.92 -1.18 25.30
CA SER A 307 11.59 -2.28 26.21
C SER A 307 12.65 -2.28 27.33
N THR A 308 12.32 -1.80 28.50
CA THR A 308 13.12 -2.07 29.71
C THR A 308 13.00 -3.57 29.97
N ARG A 309 14.09 -4.30 29.71
CA ARG A 309 14.25 -5.70 30.12
C ARG A 309 14.38 -5.80 31.61
#